data_ca6c9f95a75e980d115c9a7d7261b245
#
_entry.id   ca6c9f95a75e980d115c9a7d7261b245
#
_cell.length_a   1.000
_cell.length_b   1.000
_cell.length_c   1.000
_cell.angle_alpha   90.00
_cell.angle_beta   90.00
_cell.angle_gamma   90.00
#
_symmetry.space_group_name_H-M   'P 1'
#
loop_
_entity.id
_entity.type
_entity.pdbx_description
1 polymer ?
#
loop_
_entity_poly.entity_id
_entity_poly.type
_entity_poly.pdbx_seq_one_letter_code
_entity_poly.pdbx_strand_id
1 'polypeptide(L)'
;MVVMRYTARVGFVGYTPKDVQSMASTGRSVAIYNGLVYDVSSYLSSPPAIMTPAGTQPSSDIDVNFMDGDIIDLFQLYGGTDITKRLNALKIDSNVLSWQKTCLRNLFTIGKVDNRQSPQCLFSNDILLVLSITMVAIIGFKFLASINFAAARAPEDHNKFVICQVPCYIKGDTSLRRTINSLA
;
A
#
# COMPACT_ATOMS: atom_id res chain seq x y z
N MET A 1 -9.54 4.21 -28.21
CA MET A 1 -9.89 4.02 -26.78
C MET A 1 -8.69 3.57 -25.92
N VAL A 2 -7.77 2.74 -26.40
CA VAL A 2 -6.58 2.29 -25.66
C VAL A 2 -5.64 3.45 -25.28
N VAL A 3 -5.40 4.38 -26.18
CA VAL A 3 -4.50 5.54 -25.96
C VAL A 3 -4.98 6.41 -24.79
N MET A 4 -6.29 6.68 -24.67
CA MET A 4 -6.84 7.47 -23.56
C MET A 4 -6.66 6.80 -22.19
N ARG A 5 -6.68 5.46 -22.11
CA ARG A 5 -6.45 4.73 -20.86
C ARG A 5 -5.04 4.92 -20.30
N TYR A 6 -4.05 5.15 -21.17
CA TYR A 6 -2.65 5.31 -20.73
C TYR A 6 -2.27 6.76 -20.49
N THR A 7 -2.74 7.68 -21.31
CA THR A 7 -2.36 9.10 -21.25
C THR A 7 -3.15 9.89 -20.19
N ALA A 8 -4.40 9.50 -19.93
CA ALA A 8 -5.28 10.17 -18.96
C ALA A 8 -5.42 9.43 -17.61
N ARG A 9 -4.63 8.37 -17.37
CA ARG A 9 -4.72 7.62 -16.13
C ARG A 9 -4.06 8.38 -14.99
N VAL A 10 -4.84 8.87 -14.05
CA VAL A 10 -4.37 9.54 -12.83
C VAL A 10 -3.90 8.54 -11.77
N GLY A 11 -4.41 7.29 -11.81
CA GLY A 11 -4.05 6.25 -10.85
C GLY A 11 -4.81 4.94 -11.08
N PHE A 12 -4.59 3.99 -10.19
CA PHE A 12 -5.34 2.73 -10.12
C PHE A 12 -6.28 2.77 -8.93
N VAL A 13 -7.48 2.20 -9.10
CA VAL A 13 -8.36 1.89 -7.97
C VAL A 13 -7.70 0.77 -7.16
N GLY A 14 -7.61 0.93 -5.84
CA GLY A 14 -7.12 -0.11 -4.93
C GLY A 14 -8.26 -1.05 -4.52
N TYR A 15 -8.05 -2.34 -4.68
CA TYR A 15 -8.96 -3.38 -4.21
C TYR A 15 -8.26 -4.24 -3.16
N THR A 16 -8.91 -4.48 -2.02
CA THR A 16 -8.38 -5.45 -1.06
C THR A 16 -8.61 -6.88 -1.60
N PRO A 17 -7.81 -7.86 -1.18
CA PRO A 17 -8.06 -9.26 -1.57
C PRO A 17 -9.47 -9.75 -1.19
N LYS A 18 -10.04 -9.22 -0.10
CA LYS A 18 -11.41 -9.52 0.32
C LYS A 18 -12.46 -8.96 -0.64
N ASP A 19 -12.25 -7.75 -1.19
CA ASP A 19 -13.15 -7.15 -2.17
C ASP A 19 -13.14 -7.97 -3.46
N VAL A 20 -11.97 -8.43 -3.91
CA VAL A 20 -11.83 -9.28 -5.10
C VAL A 20 -12.56 -10.61 -4.88
N GLN A 21 -12.43 -11.22 -3.72
CA GLN A 21 -13.14 -12.45 -3.36
C GLN A 21 -14.65 -12.23 -3.31
N SER A 22 -15.10 -11.11 -2.76
CA SER A 22 -16.52 -10.76 -2.71
C SER A 22 -17.11 -10.54 -4.11
N MET A 23 -16.36 -9.90 -5.03
CA MET A 23 -16.76 -9.75 -6.43
C MET A 23 -16.87 -11.11 -7.13
N ALA A 24 -15.95 -12.03 -6.88
CA ALA A 24 -16.01 -13.37 -7.43
C ALA A 24 -17.24 -14.16 -6.89
N SER A 25 -17.55 -14.02 -5.60
CA SER A 25 -18.74 -14.68 -5.01
C SER A 25 -20.07 -14.16 -5.58
N THR A 26 -20.09 -12.94 -6.14
CA THR A 26 -21.25 -12.41 -6.87
C THR A 26 -21.35 -12.87 -8.32
N GLY A 27 -20.52 -13.83 -8.74
CA GLY A 27 -20.54 -14.41 -10.09
C GLY A 27 -19.69 -13.67 -11.11
N ARG A 28 -18.83 -12.73 -10.70
CA ARG A 28 -17.88 -12.06 -11.59
C ARG A 28 -16.62 -12.89 -11.73
N SER A 29 -16.12 -13.01 -12.95
CA SER A 29 -14.85 -13.69 -13.25
C SER A 29 -13.68 -12.72 -13.06
N VAL A 30 -13.32 -12.50 -11.79
CA VAL A 30 -12.27 -11.56 -11.37
C VAL A 30 -11.14 -12.33 -10.71
N ALA A 31 -9.88 -12.00 -11.04
CA ALA A 31 -8.71 -12.63 -10.41
C ALA A 31 -7.55 -11.64 -10.28
N ILE A 32 -6.60 -11.98 -9.40
CA ILE A 32 -5.39 -11.20 -9.19
C ILE A 32 -4.23 -11.84 -9.95
N TYR A 33 -3.51 -11.04 -10.74
CA TYR A 33 -2.28 -11.46 -11.40
C TYR A 33 -1.21 -10.35 -11.30
N ASN A 34 -0.04 -10.68 -10.78
CA ASN A 34 1.08 -9.75 -10.55
C ASN A 34 0.66 -8.45 -9.82
N GLY A 35 -0.21 -8.57 -8.80
CA GLY A 35 -0.68 -7.43 -8.02
C GLY A 35 -1.66 -6.50 -8.72
N LEU A 36 -2.12 -6.86 -9.91
CA LEU A 36 -3.20 -6.18 -10.64
C LEU A 36 -4.47 -7.04 -10.58
N VAL A 37 -5.61 -6.37 -10.54
CA VAL A 37 -6.94 -7.01 -10.54
C VAL A 37 -7.50 -6.95 -11.95
N TYR A 38 -7.93 -8.11 -12.44
CA TYR A 38 -8.46 -8.30 -13.78
C TYR A 38 -9.90 -8.77 -13.71
N ASP A 39 -10.74 -8.25 -14.60
CA ASP A 39 -12.14 -8.64 -14.73
C ASP A 39 -12.42 -9.04 -16.17
N VAL A 40 -12.65 -10.32 -16.38
CA VAL A 40 -12.98 -10.90 -17.69
C VAL A 40 -14.49 -11.20 -17.84
N SER A 41 -15.30 -10.80 -16.88
CA SER A 41 -16.75 -11.09 -16.86
C SER A 41 -17.44 -10.63 -18.15
N SER A 42 -17.14 -9.40 -18.61
CA SER A 42 -17.72 -8.87 -19.85
C SER A 42 -17.34 -9.66 -21.09
N TYR A 43 -16.12 -10.18 -21.12
CA TYR A 43 -15.63 -11.00 -22.23
C TYR A 43 -16.37 -12.35 -22.27
N LEU A 44 -16.63 -12.95 -21.12
CA LEU A 44 -17.31 -14.22 -21.01
C LEU A 44 -18.82 -14.12 -21.29
N SER A 45 -19.45 -13.04 -20.82
CA SER A 45 -20.92 -12.85 -20.99
C SER A 45 -21.28 -12.32 -22.38
N SER A 46 -20.39 -11.54 -23.00
CA SER A 46 -20.63 -10.92 -24.30
C SER A 46 -19.32 -10.85 -25.07
N PRO A 47 -18.92 -11.92 -25.77
CA PRO A 47 -17.71 -11.92 -26.57
C PRO A 47 -17.70 -10.74 -27.53
N PRO A 48 -16.53 -10.12 -27.78
CA PRO A 48 -16.44 -8.96 -28.62
C PRO A 48 -16.94 -9.26 -30.03
N ALA A 49 -18.01 -8.58 -30.45
CA ALA A 49 -18.52 -8.65 -31.81
C ALA A 49 -17.66 -7.79 -32.74
N ILE A 50 -17.35 -8.32 -33.92
CA ILE A 50 -16.69 -7.55 -34.96
C ILE A 50 -17.71 -6.64 -35.62
N MET A 51 -17.57 -5.31 -35.42
CA MET A 51 -18.36 -4.35 -36.16
C MET A 51 -17.77 -4.16 -37.55
N THR A 52 -18.42 -4.74 -38.55
CA THR A 52 -18.06 -4.52 -39.95
C THR A 52 -18.81 -3.28 -40.49
N PRO A 53 -18.19 -2.51 -41.42
CA PRO A 53 -18.91 -1.46 -42.12
C PRO A 53 -20.15 -1.99 -42.85
N ALA A 54 -21.19 -1.18 -42.96
CA ALA A 54 -22.41 -1.57 -43.61
C ALA A 54 -22.14 -2.07 -45.05
N GLY A 55 -22.58 -3.30 -45.36
CA GLY A 55 -22.38 -3.95 -46.67
C GLY A 55 -21.19 -4.87 -46.81
N THR A 56 -20.37 -5.05 -45.77
CA THR A 56 -19.29 -6.05 -45.74
C THR A 56 -19.67 -7.19 -44.80
N GLN A 57 -19.56 -8.44 -45.24
CA GLN A 57 -19.65 -9.57 -44.34
C GLN A 57 -18.36 -9.70 -43.51
N PRO A 58 -18.47 -10.01 -42.19
CA PRO A 58 -17.29 -10.30 -41.40
C PRO A 58 -16.57 -11.54 -42.00
N SER A 59 -15.24 -11.49 -42.04
CA SER A 59 -14.46 -12.64 -42.44
C SER A 59 -14.72 -13.78 -41.48
N SER A 60 -15.05 -14.97 -42.02
CA SER A 60 -15.30 -16.17 -41.22
C SER A 60 -14.04 -16.67 -40.48
N ASP A 61 -12.86 -16.18 -40.85
CA ASP A 61 -11.58 -16.60 -40.32
C ASP A 61 -11.08 -15.80 -39.10
N ILE A 62 -11.86 -14.82 -38.67
CA ILE A 62 -11.48 -14.03 -37.48
C ILE A 62 -12.06 -14.72 -36.26
N ASP A 63 -11.18 -15.33 -35.46
CA ASP A 63 -11.54 -15.88 -34.17
C ASP A 63 -11.86 -14.73 -33.19
N VAL A 64 -13.10 -14.64 -32.77
CA VAL A 64 -13.58 -13.65 -31.81
C VAL A 64 -13.09 -14.01 -30.39
N ASN A 65 -12.83 -15.29 -30.16
CA ASN A 65 -12.33 -15.84 -28.92
C ASN A 65 -10.79 -15.83 -28.90
N PHE A 66 -10.22 -14.65 -28.80
CA PHE A 66 -8.75 -14.49 -28.84
C PHE A 66 -8.04 -14.98 -27.57
N MET A 67 -8.77 -15.22 -26.48
CA MET A 67 -8.20 -15.68 -25.21
C MET A 67 -8.16 -17.21 -25.18
N ASP A 68 -7.04 -17.75 -24.76
CA ASP A 68 -6.84 -19.18 -24.61
C ASP A 68 -7.81 -19.78 -23.56
N GLY A 69 -8.35 -20.96 -23.85
CA GLY A 69 -9.31 -21.63 -22.98
C GLY A 69 -8.75 -21.90 -21.58
N ASP A 70 -7.48 -22.31 -21.48
CA ASP A 70 -6.83 -22.59 -20.20
C ASP A 70 -6.77 -21.34 -19.31
N ILE A 71 -6.62 -20.16 -19.91
CA ILE A 71 -6.63 -18.89 -19.17
C ILE A 71 -8.05 -18.56 -18.70
N ILE A 72 -9.04 -18.77 -19.55
CA ILE A 72 -10.45 -18.56 -19.18
C ILE A 72 -10.83 -19.47 -18.01
N ASP A 73 -10.49 -20.73 -18.08
CA ASP A 73 -10.74 -21.71 -17.03
C ASP A 73 -10.11 -21.31 -15.69
N LEU A 74 -8.88 -20.75 -15.73
CA LEU A 74 -8.25 -20.22 -14.53
C LEU A 74 -9.06 -19.09 -13.87
N PHE A 75 -9.63 -18.18 -14.66
CA PHE A 75 -10.46 -17.11 -14.13
C PHE A 75 -11.80 -17.60 -13.58
N GLN A 76 -12.35 -18.67 -14.15
CA GLN A 76 -13.61 -19.27 -13.68
C GLN A 76 -13.39 -20.12 -12.43
N LEU A 77 -12.38 -20.99 -12.43
CA LEU A 77 -12.12 -21.93 -11.33
C LEU A 77 -11.49 -21.27 -10.11
N TYR A 78 -10.62 -20.27 -10.32
CA TYR A 78 -9.87 -19.60 -9.25
C TYR A 78 -10.22 -18.12 -9.12
N GLY A 79 -11.43 -17.74 -9.51
CA GLY A 79 -11.94 -16.38 -9.30
C GLY A 79 -11.80 -15.93 -7.85
N GLY A 80 -11.49 -14.66 -7.64
CA GLY A 80 -11.30 -14.08 -6.32
C GLY A 80 -9.93 -14.35 -5.67
N THR A 81 -9.05 -15.13 -6.31
CA THR A 81 -7.74 -15.50 -5.76
C THR A 81 -6.57 -14.97 -6.60
N ASP A 82 -5.35 -15.14 -6.09
CA ASP A 82 -4.13 -14.83 -6.84
C ASP A 82 -3.75 -16.03 -7.73
N ILE A 83 -3.90 -15.83 -9.03
CA ILE A 83 -3.60 -16.83 -10.07
C ILE A 83 -2.18 -16.71 -10.64
N THR A 84 -1.33 -15.83 -10.11
CA THR A 84 0.02 -15.52 -10.66
C THR A 84 0.85 -16.77 -10.89
N LYS A 85 0.93 -17.66 -9.91
CA LYS A 85 1.71 -18.89 -10.01
C LYS A 85 1.13 -19.85 -11.04
N ARG A 86 -0.21 -19.97 -11.08
CA ARG A 86 -0.92 -20.89 -11.99
C ARG A 86 -0.82 -20.44 -13.44
N LEU A 87 -1.05 -19.15 -13.69
CA LEU A 87 -0.94 -18.59 -15.05
C LEU A 87 0.48 -18.71 -15.60
N ASN A 88 1.50 -18.55 -14.77
CA ASN A 88 2.89 -18.70 -15.19
C ASN A 88 3.30 -20.19 -15.36
N ALA A 89 2.56 -21.12 -14.81
CA ALA A 89 2.79 -22.55 -14.93
C ALA A 89 2.06 -23.21 -16.11
N LEU A 90 1.23 -22.46 -16.85
CA LEU A 90 0.55 -22.98 -18.04
C LEU A 90 1.56 -23.37 -19.11
N LYS A 91 1.31 -24.51 -19.74
CA LYS A 91 2.14 -25.06 -20.84
C LYS A 91 1.68 -24.52 -22.19
N ILE A 92 1.58 -23.22 -22.33
CA ILE A 92 1.23 -22.49 -23.54
C ILE A 92 2.52 -22.00 -24.20
N ASP A 93 2.54 -21.85 -25.52
CA ASP A 93 3.67 -21.23 -26.21
C ASP A 93 4.00 -19.87 -25.61
N SER A 94 5.28 -19.65 -25.34
CA SER A 94 5.76 -18.43 -24.66
C SER A 94 5.38 -17.14 -25.40
N ASN A 95 5.34 -17.17 -26.71
CA ASN A 95 4.95 -16.03 -27.54
C ASN A 95 3.45 -15.73 -27.39
N VAL A 96 2.62 -16.76 -27.48
CA VAL A 96 1.16 -16.64 -27.29
C VAL A 96 0.84 -16.17 -25.89
N LEU A 97 1.47 -16.76 -24.88
CA LEU A 97 1.27 -16.39 -23.48
C LEU A 97 1.67 -14.94 -23.20
N SER A 98 2.80 -14.46 -23.75
CA SER A 98 3.25 -13.08 -23.58
C SER A 98 2.27 -12.09 -24.23
N TRP A 99 1.76 -12.42 -25.39
CA TRP A 99 0.77 -11.63 -26.10
C TRP A 99 -0.56 -11.56 -25.31
N GLN A 100 -1.02 -12.69 -24.81
CA GLN A 100 -2.24 -12.77 -24.02
C GLN A 100 -2.12 -12.02 -22.68
N LYS A 101 -0.98 -12.10 -22.00
CA LYS A 101 -0.69 -11.27 -20.81
C LYS A 101 -0.75 -9.78 -21.11
N THR A 102 -0.26 -9.38 -22.28
CA THR A 102 -0.34 -7.99 -22.73
C THR A 102 -1.78 -7.56 -23.01
N CYS A 103 -2.57 -8.41 -23.65
CA CYS A 103 -4.01 -8.18 -23.86
C CYS A 103 -4.77 -8.08 -22.54
N LEU A 104 -4.56 -9.00 -21.60
CA LEU A 104 -5.14 -8.96 -20.27
C LEU A 104 -4.84 -7.62 -19.59
N ARG A 105 -3.58 -7.22 -19.58
CA ARG A 105 -3.16 -5.97 -18.95
C ARG A 105 -3.81 -4.73 -19.58
N ASN A 106 -3.98 -4.73 -20.89
CA ASN A 106 -4.49 -3.56 -21.61
C ASN A 106 -6.01 -3.44 -21.57
N LEU A 107 -6.73 -4.56 -21.63
CA LEU A 107 -8.17 -4.58 -21.79
C LEU A 107 -8.93 -4.84 -20.49
N PHE A 108 -8.43 -5.73 -19.64
CA PHE A 108 -9.18 -6.28 -18.52
C PHE A 108 -8.72 -5.79 -17.14
N THR A 109 -7.67 -4.96 -17.05
CA THR A 109 -7.24 -4.41 -15.76
C THR A 109 -8.26 -3.40 -15.24
N ILE A 110 -8.83 -3.69 -14.06
CA ILE A 110 -9.75 -2.80 -13.36
C ILE A 110 -9.09 -2.04 -12.20
N GLY A 111 -8.00 -2.56 -11.65
CA GLY A 111 -7.32 -1.92 -10.54
C GLY A 111 -6.04 -2.61 -10.09
N LYS A 112 -5.57 -2.23 -8.92
CA LYS A 112 -4.39 -2.79 -8.26
C LYS A 112 -4.76 -3.32 -6.88
N VAL A 113 -4.08 -4.37 -6.44
CA VAL A 113 -4.27 -4.90 -5.08
C VAL A 113 -3.73 -3.89 -4.07
N ASP A 114 -4.56 -3.56 -3.09
CA ASP A 114 -4.17 -2.73 -1.95
C ASP A 114 -3.55 -3.61 -0.86
N ASN A 115 -2.24 -3.47 -0.69
CA ASN A 115 -1.46 -4.23 0.28
C ASN A 115 -1.25 -3.46 1.60
N ARG A 116 -1.90 -2.30 1.81
CA ARG A 116 -1.74 -1.51 3.05
C ARG A 116 -2.12 -2.27 4.31
N GLN A 117 -3.06 -3.22 4.21
CA GLN A 117 -3.46 -4.11 5.30
C GLN A 117 -2.70 -5.46 5.28
N SER A 118 -1.65 -5.58 4.48
CA SER A 118 -0.83 -6.79 4.52
C SER A 118 -0.06 -6.88 5.84
N PRO A 119 0.21 -8.10 6.34
CA PRO A 119 0.96 -8.28 7.60
C PRO A 119 2.32 -7.56 7.60
N GLN A 120 2.95 -7.43 6.44
CA GLN A 120 4.23 -6.75 6.27
C GLN A 120 4.14 -5.23 6.49
N CYS A 121 3.06 -4.59 6.03
CA CYS A 121 2.81 -3.17 6.27
C CYS A 121 2.36 -2.91 7.71
N LEU A 122 1.51 -3.77 8.27
CA LEU A 122 1.03 -3.67 9.65
C LEU A 122 2.17 -3.82 10.64
N PHE A 123 3.08 -4.77 10.42
CA PHE A 123 4.24 -5.00 11.29
C PHE A 123 5.10 -3.74 11.47
N SER A 124 5.40 -3.01 10.40
CA SER A 124 6.15 -1.75 10.49
C SER A 124 5.40 -0.68 11.28
N ASN A 125 4.10 -0.58 11.08
CA ASN A 125 3.24 0.37 11.78
C ASN A 125 3.11 0.03 13.28
N ASP A 126 2.97 -1.26 13.60
CA ASP A 126 2.85 -1.74 14.98
C ASP A 126 4.14 -1.52 15.78
N ILE A 127 5.30 -1.71 15.18
CA ILE A 127 6.59 -1.39 15.80
C ILE A 127 6.67 0.09 16.15
N LEU A 128 6.32 0.97 15.22
CA LEU A 128 6.33 2.42 15.48
C LEU A 128 5.36 2.79 16.60
N LEU A 129 4.20 2.16 16.65
CA LEU A 129 3.21 2.38 17.70
C LEU A 129 3.76 1.95 19.06
N VAL A 130 4.36 0.76 19.19
CA VAL A 130 4.96 0.28 20.43
C VAL A 130 6.10 1.20 20.90
N LEU A 131 6.98 1.62 19.99
CA LEU A 131 8.05 2.56 20.31
C LEU A 131 7.49 3.91 20.80
N SER A 132 6.45 4.41 20.15
CA SER A 132 5.79 5.66 20.54
C SER A 132 5.18 5.57 21.95
N ILE A 133 4.45 4.49 22.23
CA ILE A 133 3.87 4.26 23.57
C ILE A 133 4.96 4.17 24.63
N THR A 134 6.05 3.46 24.35
CA THR A 134 7.18 3.31 25.27
C THR A 134 7.83 4.66 25.60
N MET A 135 8.06 5.50 24.59
CA MET A 135 8.59 6.86 24.78
C MET A 135 7.68 7.72 25.65
N VAL A 136 6.38 7.72 25.35
CA VAL A 136 5.38 8.48 26.14
C VAL A 136 5.32 7.97 27.59
N ALA A 137 5.38 6.66 27.80
CA ALA A 137 5.38 6.05 29.13
C ALA A 137 6.62 6.48 29.95
N ILE A 138 7.82 6.47 29.34
CA ILE A 138 9.06 6.91 30.00
C ILE A 138 8.97 8.38 30.41
N ILE A 139 8.50 9.24 29.50
CA ILE A 139 8.34 10.69 29.77
C ILE A 139 7.32 10.91 30.88
N GLY A 140 6.17 10.24 30.79
CA GLY A 140 5.11 10.31 31.80
C GLY A 140 5.59 9.83 33.18
N PHE A 141 6.35 8.73 33.23
CA PHE A 141 6.93 8.24 34.47
C PHE A 141 7.92 9.23 35.11
N LYS A 142 8.79 9.82 34.29
CA LYS A 142 9.71 10.89 34.77
C LYS A 142 8.95 12.08 35.32
N PHE A 143 7.87 12.48 34.66
CA PHE A 143 7.03 13.59 35.08
C PHE A 143 6.35 13.29 36.42
N LEU A 144 5.76 12.09 36.57
CA LEU A 144 5.13 11.66 37.83
C LEU A 144 6.15 11.55 38.97
N ALA A 145 7.34 11.01 38.69
CA ALA A 145 8.41 10.98 39.69
C ALA A 145 8.86 12.37 40.13
N SER A 146 8.93 13.31 39.20
CA SER A 146 9.28 14.70 39.52
C SER A 146 8.25 15.37 40.45
N ILE A 147 6.96 15.14 40.25
CA ILE A 147 5.90 15.67 41.10
C ILE A 147 5.99 15.09 42.50
N ASN A 148 6.18 13.79 42.66
CA ASN A 148 6.28 13.14 43.97
C ASN A 148 7.52 13.57 44.77
N PHE A 149 8.65 13.81 44.11
CA PHE A 149 9.87 14.27 44.78
C PHE A 149 9.80 15.74 45.20
N ALA A 150 9.07 16.58 44.46
CA ALA A 150 8.90 17.97 44.79
C ALA A 150 8.00 18.19 46.02
N ALA A 151 7.06 17.26 46.28
CA ALA A 151 6.14 17.37 47.40
C ALA A 151 6.70 16.87 48.75
N ALA A 152 7.80 16.13 48.76
CA ALA A 152 8.22 15.32 49.93
C ALA A 152 9.47 15.84 50.65
N ARG A 153 10.17 16.87 50.20
CA ARG A 153 11.38 17.34 50.86
C ARG A 153 11.29 18.83 51.20
N ALA A 154 11.24 19.12 52.49
CA ALA A 154 11.70 20.40 52.97
C ALA A 154 13.17 20.61 52.54
N PRO A 155 13.56 21.82 52.11
CA PRO A 155 14.93 22.07 51.70
C PRO A 155 15.84 21.78 52.91
N GLU A 156 16.65 20.74 52.81
CA GLU A 156 17.77 20.53 53.71
C GLU A 156 18.80 21.61 53.45
N ASP A 157 19.26 22.30 54.50
CA ASP A 157 20.42 23.19 54.44
C ASP A 157 21.66 22.41 54.04
N HIS A 158 21.93 22.37 52.77
CA HIS A 158 23.11 21.72 52.23
C HIS A 158 24.27 22.70 52.18
N ASN A 159 25.18 22.62 53.14
CA ASN A 159 26.52 23.21 53.07
C ASN A 159 27.36 22.50 52.00
N LYS A 160 26.84 22.32 50.79
CA LYS A 160 27.52 21.73 49.66
C LYS A 160 27.88 22.77 48.62
N PHE A 161 29.14 22.82 48.23
CA PHE A 161 29.58 23.64 47.13
C PHE A 161 28.90 23.15 45.84
N VAL A 162 28.09 23.99 45.22
CA VAL A 162 27.44 23.73 43.93
C VAL A 162 28.29 24.40 42.84
N ILE A 163 28.84 23.59 41.94
CA ILE A 163 29.53 24.10 40.75
C ILE A 163 28.49 24.31 39.64
N CYS A 164 28.16 25.57 39.36
CA CYS A 164 27.28 25.94 38.26
C CYS A 164 28.11 26.08 36.97
N GLN A 165 27.95 25.17 36.02
CA GLN A 165 28.52 25.33 34.70
C GLN A 165 27.56 26.13 33.83
N VAL A 166 27.95 27.34 33.45
CA VAL A 166 27.20 28.16 32.50
C VAL A 166 27.83 28.02 31.10
N PRO A 167 27.19 27.35 30.17
CA PRO A 167 27.70 27.23 28.80
C PRO A 167 27.62 28.58 28.10
N CYS A 168 28.77 29.22 27.88
CA CYS A 168 28.86 30.52 27.22
C CYS A 168 29.14 30.31 25.72
N TYR A 169 28.10 30.12 24.91
CA TYR A 169 28.19 30.19 23.46
C TYR A 169 27.86 31.61 22.99
N ILE A 170 28.84 32.36 22.51
CA ILE A 170 28.68 33.64 21.80
C ILE A 170 27.80 34.66 22.53
N LYS A 171 27.89 34.76 23.86
CA LYS A 171 27.22 35.82 24.63
C LYS A 171 28.20 36.94 24.94
N GLY A 172 27.82 38.18 24.66
CA GLY A 172 28.63 39.34 25.02
C GLY A 172 28.82 39.49 26.55
N ASP A 173 29.92 40.16 26.95
CA ASP A 173 30.36 40.31 28.34
C ASP A 173 29.27 40.78 29.29
N THR A 174 28.39 41.69 28.86
CA THR A 174 27.26 42.21 29.62
C THR A 174 26.20 41.17 29.98
N SER A 175 25.95 40.19 29.07
CA SER A 175 25.00 39.11 29.31
C SER A 175 25.55 38.08 30.28
N LEU A 176 26.88 37.80 30.20
CA LEU A 176 27.56 36.91 31.12
C LEU A 176 27.56 37.45 32.56
N ARG A 177 27.86 38.74 32.74
CA ARG A 177 27.82 39.41 34.06
C ARG A 177 26.45 39.39 34.68
N ARG A 178 25.37 39.58 33.88
CA ARG A 178 24.00 39.48 34.41
C ARG A 178 23.68 38.08 34.91
N THR A 179 24.12 37.05 34.19
CA THR A 179 23.88 35.66 34.60
C THR A 179 24.66 35.32 35.87
N ILE A 180 25.91 35.76 36.00
CA ILE A 180 26.70 35.55 37.21
C ILE A 180 26.09 36.26 38.41
N ASN A 181 25.67 37.52 38.26
CA ASN A 181 25.05 38.30 39.35
C ASN A 181 23.66 37.77 39.77
N SER A 182 22.98 36.99 38.93
CA SER A 182 21.72 36.36 39.29
C SER A 182 21.89 35.02 40.04
N LEU A 183 23.11 34.47 40.07
CA LEU A 183 23.45 33.24 40.75
C LEU A 183 24.17 33.46 42.09
N ALA A 184 24.66 34.67 42.34
CA ALA A 184 25.24 35.13 43.60
C ALA A 184 24.15 35.63 44.56
#